data_1c8e95806a8d9c6accf91196fc8e8725
#
_entry.id   1c8e95806a8d9c6accf91196fc8e8725
#
_cell.length_a   1.000
_cell.length_b   1.000
_cell.length_c   1.000
_cell.angle_alpha   90.00
_cell.angle_beta   90.00
_cell.angle_gamma   90.00
#
_symmetry.space_group_name_H-M   'P 1'
#
loop_
_entity.id
_entity.type
_entity.pdbx_description
1 polymer ?
#
loop_
_entity_poly.entity_id
_entity_poly.type
_entity_poly.pdbx_seq_one_letter_code
_entity_poly.pdbx_strand_id
1 'polypeptide(L)'
;MAETKTFPCGGTATYSVIMPAGAAVDGKNCAGPLVLDQSVRIIDNWAFQGAKLTSLVIPNLVQSIRLQAFASSTLTSVELGNSITEIGDSAFQGTSVKSIVIPNSVIKIGDSAFASSKLETVIIGSSVIDIGQNAFSYTKITSVIIPDSVINIGKTENPMAHPSGVFQGTPLTSVSFGKSVTTIGTFAFGYTKLTTVQIPDSVREIGYWAFSNNPSLNLVELGNSLRHIGKWAFATTGITSITIPDSVRVIESGAFESNFKLERVSMPDSIEMLAEDAFVRSYSLKTIEYCGVERSFLITPVCPPERQAVIDAKKAAAELKAQQEAEAKAKAEAEAKAEAKAKAEEEAKAKAEAEAKAKLEASKNKITITCIKGKLTKKVSAVNPKCPKGYKKK
;
A
#
# COMPACT_ATOMS: atom_id res chain seq x y z
N MET A 1 -42.96 -5.64 0.09
CA MET A 1 -42.47 -7.06 0.20
C MET A 1 -41.52 -7.29 -0.93
N ALA A 2 -40.40 -8.01 -0.72
CA ALA A 2 -39.50 -8.38 -1.79
C ALA A 2 -40.21 -9.40 -2.71
N GLU A 3 -40.21 -9.15 -4.02
CA GLU A 3 -40.70 -10.09 -5.02
C GLU A 3 -39.61 -11.13 -5.30
N THR A 4 -39.99 -12.42 -5.35
CA THR A 4 -39.07 -13.51 -5.71
C THR A 4 -39.47 -14.09 -7.03
N LYS A 5 -38.55 -14.14 -8.00
CA LYS A 5 -38.68 -14.80 -9.30
C LYS A 5 -37.89 -16.11 -9.29
N THR A 6 -38.45 -17.15 -9.84
CA THR A 6 -37.84 -18.49 -9.88
C THR A 6 -37.49 -18.87 -11.31
N PHE A 7 -36.29 -19.40 -11.53
CA PHE A 7 -35.75 -19.75 -12.85
C PHE A 7 -35.29 -21.22 -12.88
N PRO A 8 -35.51 -21.96 -13.96
CA PRO A 8 -35.05 -23.32 -14.10
C PRO A 8 -33.50 -23.39 -14.21
N CYS A 9 -32.92 -24.46 -13.66
CA CYS A 9 -31.48 -24.67 -13.71
C CYS A 9 -31.07 -26.15 -13.81
N GLY A 10 -31.85 -26.92 -14.57
CA GLY A 10 -31.61 -28.33 -14.87
C GLY A 10 -32.63 -29.29 -14.23
N GLY A 11 -33.25 -30.13 -15.01
CA GLY A 11 -34.31 -31.02 -14.59
C GLY A 11 -35.49 -30.26 -13.96
N THR A 12 -35.87 -30.65 -12.74
CA THR A 12 -36.90 -29.95 -11.93
C THR A 12 -36.29 -28.90 -10.99
N ALA A 13 -34.94 -28.72 -10.96
CA ALA A 13 -34.27 -27.78 -10.08
C ALA A 13 -34.45 -26.35 -10.55
N THR A 14 -34.52 -25.43 -9.58
CA THR A 14 -34.66 -23.98 -9.81
C THR A 14 -33.71 -23.20 -8.89
N TYR A 15 -33.39 -21.99 -9.30
CA TYR A 15 -32.83 -20.95 -8.41
C TYR A 15 -33.78 -19.77 -8.34
N SER A 16 -33.64 -18.95 -7.32
CA SER A 16 -34.51 -17.78 -7.11
C SER A 16 -33.73 -16.49 -7.25
N VAL A 17 -34.41 -15.44 -7.73
CA VAL A 17 -33.88 -14.07 -7.78
C VAL A 17 -34.75 -13.17 -6.94
N ILE A 18 -34.18 -12.57 -5.90
CA ILE A 18 -34.87 -11.67 -4.95
C ILE A 18 -34.82 -10.26 -5.49
N MET A 19 -35.98 -9.68 -5.79
CA MET A 19 -36.11 -8.32 -6.33
C MET A 19 -36.40 -7.29 -5.21
N PRO A 20 -36.02 -6.02 -5.35
CA PRO A 20 -35.38 -5.43 -6.55
C PRO A 20 -33.86 -5.60 -6.64
N ALA A 21 -33.23 -6.20 -5.62
CA ALA A 21 -31.74 -6.34 -5.56
C ALA A 21 -31.17 -7.22 -6.69
N GLY A 22 -31.96 -8.09 -7.34
CA GLY A 22 -31.48 -9.03 -8.33
C GLY A 22 -30.53 -10.09 -7.76
N ALA A 23 -30.70 -10.50 -6.48
CA ALA A 23 -29.85 -11.46 -5.82
C ALA A 23 -30.26 -12.89 -6.18
N ALA A 24 -29.39 -13.65 -6.86
CA ALA A 24 -29.57 -15.06 -7.13
C ALA A 24 -29.27 -15.88 -5.87
N VAL A 25 -30.19 -16.77 -5.48
CA VAL A 25 -30.13 -17.62 -4.29
C VAL A 25 -30.67 -19.02 -4.58
N ASP A 26 -30.49 -19.96 -3.64
CA ASP A 26 -31.13 -21.30 -3.61
C ASP A 26 -30.84 -22.23 -4.81
N GLY A 27 -29.72 -22.02 -5.50
CA GLY A 27 -29.32 -22.79 -6.66
C GLY A 27 -28.52 -24.08 -6.36
N LYS A 28 -28.42 -24.52 -5.11
CA LYS A 28 -27.60 -25.70 -4.72
C LYS A 28 -27.98 -27.02 -5.43
N ASN A 29 -29.22 -27.14 -5.82
CA ASN A 29 -29.74 -28.33 -6.53
C ASN A 29 -29.62 -28.21 -8.06
N CYS A 30 -29.12 -27.07 -8.57
CA CYS A 30 -28.90 -26.83 -10.00
C CYS A 30 -27.90 -27.85 -10.58
N ALA A 31 -28.14 -28.29 -11.83
CA ALA A 31 -27.30 -29.26 -12.50
C ALA A 31 -27.17 -28.97 -14.01
N GLY A 32 -26.08 -29.44 -14.61
CA GLY A 32 -25.82 -29.26 -16.04
C GLY A 32 -25.37 -27.84 -16.42
N PRO A 33 -25.54 -27.43 -17.68
CA PRO A 33 -25.21 -26.08 -18.13
C PRO A 33 -26.21 -25.06 -17.58
N LEU A 34 -25.72 -23.90 -17.13
CA LEU A 34 -26.53 -22.80 -16.62
C LEU A 34 -26.14 -21.49 -17.27
N VAL A 35 -27.13 -20.78 -17.79
CA VAL A 35 -27.06 -19.36 -18.13
C VAL A 35 -27.93 -18.60 -17.13
N LEU A 36 -27.35 -17.71 -16.32
CA LEU A 36 -28.12 -16.92 -15.37
C LEU A 36 -29.01 -15.90 -16.10
N ASP A 37 -30.19 -15.64 -15.53
CA ASP A 37 -31.12 -14.66 -16.08
C ASP A 37 -30.56 -13.23 -16.05
N GLN A 38 -30.97 -12.42 -17.03
CA GLN A 38 -30.50 -11.04 -17.18
C GLN A 38 -30.97 -10.10 -16.03
N SER A 39 -31.92 -10.55 -15.19
CA SER A 39 -32.32 -9.80 -13.98
C SER A 39 -31.35 -9.93 -12.82
N VAL A 40 -30.40 -10.89 -12.88
CA VAL A 40 -29.40 -11.09 -11.83
C VAL A 40 -28.40 -9.92 -11.81
N ARG A 41 -28.17 -9.38 -10.62
CA ARG A 41 -27.19 -8.33 -10.32
C ARG A 41 -26.13 -8.80 -9.34
N ILE A 42 -26.51 -9.71 -8.48
CA ILE A 42 -25.69 -10.25 -7.40
C ILE A 42 -25.87 -11.76 -7.38
N ILE A 43 -24.78 -12.51 -7.24
CA ILE A 43 -24.83 -13.94 -6.90
C ILE A 43 -24.51 -14.00 -5.41
N ASP A 44 -25.52 -14.39 -4.60
CA ASP A 44 -25.44 -14.28 -3.14
C ASP A 44 -24.57 -15.38 -2.51
N ASN A 45 -24.32 -15.25 -1.23
CA ASN A 45 -23.52 -16.19 -0.46
C ASN A 45 -24.08 -17.62 -0.61
N TRP A 46 -23.19 -18.56 -0.93
CA TRP A 46 -23.50 -20.00 -1.07
C TRP A 46 -24.59 -20.35 -2.10
N ALA A 47 -25.00 -19.42 -2.98
CA ALA A 47 -26.17 -19.59 -3.85
C ALA A 47 -26.16 -20.89 -4.66
N PHE A 48 -25.00 -21.31 -5.17
CA PHE A 48 -24.80 -22.51 -5.97
C PHE A 48 -23.72 -23.44 -5.38
N GLN A 49 -23.49 -23.33 -4.07
CA GLN A 49 -22.48 -24.16 -3.39
C GLN A 49 -22.79 -25.64 -3.55
N GLY A 50 -21.82 -26.44 -4.01
CA GLY A 50 -21.98 -27.89 -4.22
C GLY A 50 -22.87 -28.25 -5.39
N ALA A 51 -23.40 -27.29 -6.16
CA ALA A 51 -24.26 -27.54 -7.31
C ALA A 51 -23.57 -28.43 -8.36
N LYS A 52 -24.32 -29.25 -9.05
CA LYS A 52 -23.82 -30.17 -10.09
C LYS A 52 -23.75 -29.51 -11.46
N LEU A 53 -23.40 -28.25 -11.49
CA LEU A 53 -23.24 -27.44 -12.71
C LEU A 53 -22.04 -27.95 -13.52
N THR A 54 -22.18 -27.97 -14.86
CA THR A 54 -21.08 -28.31 -15.77
C THR A 54 -20.47 -27.08 -16.41
N SER A 55 -21.29 -26.08 -16.80
CA SER A 55 -20.87 -24.81 -17.33
C SER A 55 -21.73 -23.68 -16.79
N LEU A 56 -21.17 -22.49 -16.73
CA LEU A 56 -21.84 -21.29 -16.22
C LEU A 56 -21.57 -20.10 -17.12
N VAL A 57 -22.63 -19.39 -17.52
CA VAL A 57 -22.54 -18.06 -18.15
C VAL A 57 -23.17 -17.05 -17.21
N ILE A 58 -22.39 -16.06 -16.80
CA ILE A 58 -22.79 -14.96 -15.93
C ILE A 58 -23.05 -13.73 -16.77
N PRO A 59 -24.27 -13.16 -16.75
CA PRO A 59 -24.62 -11.98 -17.56
C PRO A 59 -23.77 -10.73 -17.22
N ASN A 60 -23.68 -9.83 -18.21
CA ASN A 60 -22.91 -8.60 -18.07
C ASN A 60 -23.45 -7.61 -17.00
N LEU A 61 -24.65 -7.79 -16.52
CA LEU A 61 -25.25 -6.94 -15.50
C LEU A 61 -24.95 -7.38 -14.06
N VAL A 62 -24.32 -8.54 -13.87
CA VAL A 62 -23.91 -9.02 -12.56
C VAL A 62 -22.71 -8.20 -12.08
N GLN A 63 -22.81 -7.64 -10.87
CA GLN A 63 -21.82 -6.76 -10.27
C GLN A 63 -20.93 -7.47 -9.23
N SER A 64 -21.46 -8.51 -8.57
CA SER A 64 -20.75 -9.17 -7.48
C SER A 64 -21.07 -10.66 -7.42
N ILE A 65 -20.04 -11.47 -7.19
CA ILE A 65 -20.12 -12.89 -6.83
C ILE A 65 -19.67 -12.96 -5.38
N ARG A 66 -20.56 -13.39 -4.47
CA ARG A 66 -20.32 -13.32 -3.04
C ARG A 66 -19.66 -14.60 -2.50
N LEU A 67 -19.50 -14.61 -1.16
CA LEU A 67 -18.84 -15.68 -0.41
C LEU A 67 -19.33 -17.07 -0.83
N GLN A 68 -18.39 -17.95 -1.23
CA GLN A 68 -18.63 -19.38 -1.55
C GLN A 68 -19.76 -19.64 -2.56
N ALA A 69 -20.09 -18.66 -3.41
CA ALA A 69 -21.26 -18.74 -4.29
C ALA A 69 -21.29 -20.02 -5.14
N PHE A 70 -20.14 -20.50 -5.62
CA PHE A 70 -20.00 -21.72 -6.44
C PHE A 70 -19.00 -22.71 -5.82
N ALA A 71 -18.65 -22.55 -4.54
CA ALA A 71 -17.67 -23.42 -3.90
C ALA A 71 -18.08 -24.91 -4.00
N SER A 72 -17.08 -25.76 -4.29
CA SER A 72 -17.26 -27.23 -4.42
C SER A 72 -18.30 -27.64 -5.46
N SER A 73 -18.70 -26.76 -6.38
CA SER A 73 -19.52 -27.13 -7.53
C SER A 73 -18.71 -27.92 -8.56
N THR A 74 -19.40 -28.68 -9.43
CA THR A 74 -18.73 -29.50 -10.45
C THR A 74 -18.36 -28.73 -11.72
N LEU A 75 -18.42 -27.40 -11.69
CA LEU A 75 -18.13 -26.50 -12.82
C LEU A 75 -16.79 -26.84 -13.49
N THR A 76 -16.82 -26.98 -14.81
CA THR A 76 -15.63 -27.17 -15.65
C THR A 76 -15.31 -25.94 -16.50
N SER A 77 -16.30 -25.09 -16.76
CA SER A 77 -16.15 -23.82 -17.50
C SER A 77 -17.02 -22.74 -16.91
N VAL A 78 -16.50 -21.50 -16.92
CA VAL A 78 -17.19 -20.30 -16.45
C VAL A 78 -16.88 -19.15 -17.40
N GLU A 79 -17.93 -18.46 -17.83
CA GLU A 79 -17.85 -17.17 -18.54
C GLU A 79 -18.33 -16.06 -17.60
N LEU A 80 -17.48 -15.10 -17.30
CA LEU A 80 -17.76 -14.00 -16.39
C LEU A 80 -18.23 -12.77 -17.16
N GLY A 81 -19.32 -12.15 -16.68
CA GLY A 81 -19.84 -10.89 -17.21
C GLY A 81 -18.91 -9.69 -16.95
N ASN A 82 -18.97 -8.67 -17.80
CA ASN A 82 -18.04 -7.53 -17.84
C ASN A 82 -18.34 -6.43 -16.82
N SER A 83 -19.33 -6.59 -15.93
CA SER A 83 -19.63 -5.62 -14.86
C SER A 83 -19.26 -6.10 -13.46
N ILE A 84 -18.70 -7.29 -13.34
CA ILE A 84 -18.28 -7.85 -12.04
C ILE A 84 -17.14 -7.01 -11.49
N THR A 85 -17.32 -6.43 -10.31
CA THR A 85 -16.30 -5.63 -9.62
C THR A 85 -15.56 -6.42 -8.55
N GLU A 86 -16.18 -7.48 -8.01
CA GLU A 86 -15.59 -8.31 -6.96
C GLU A 86 -15.95 -9.79 -7.17
N ILE A 87 -14.91 -10.63 -7.03
CA ILE A 87 -15.06 -12.10 -6.87
C ILE A 87 -14.80 -12.38 -5.40
N GLY A 88 -15.86 -12.78 -4.67
CA GLY A 88 -15.84 -12.95 -3.22
C GLY A 88 -15.00 -14.12 -2.73
N ASP A 89 -14.87 -14.21 -1.41
CA ASP A 89 -14.06 -15.22 -0.76
C ASP A 89 -14.58 -16.63 -1.06
N SER A 90 -13.65 -17.51 -1.43
CA SER A 90 -13.93 -18.92 -1.80
C SER A 90 -14.99 -19.10 -2.92
N ALA A 91 -15.26 -18.07 -3.72
CA ALA A 91 -16.39 -18.09 -4.69
C ALA A 91 -16.37 -19.30 -5.64
N PHE A 92 -15.19 -19.73 -6.10
CA PHE A 92 -14.99 -20.88 -6.99
C PHE A 92 -14.03 -21.92 -6.37
N GLN A 93 -13.91 -21.93 -5.05
CA GLN A 93 -13.05 -22.88 -4.34
C GLN A 93 -13.44 -24.32 -4.67
N GLY A 94 -12.46 -25.19 -4.96
CA GLY A 94 -12.67 -26.62 -5.15
C GLY A 94 -13.44 -27.00 -6.42
N THR A 95 -13.58 -26.07 -7.38
CA THR A 95 -14.23 -26.34 -8.67
C THR A 95 -13.33 -27.12 -9.64
N SER A 96 -13.92 -27.63 -10.74
CA SER A 96 -13.15 -28.28 -11.82
C SER A 96 -12.81 -27.37 -12.99
N VAL A 97 -12.95 -26.04 -12.83
CA VAL A 97 -12.62 -25.04 -13.84
C VAL A 97 -11.14 -25.12 -14.17
N LYS A 98 -10.80 -25.19 -15.48
CA LYS A 98 -9.43 -25.31 -15.96
C LYS A 98 -8.83 -23.99 -16.44
N SER A 99 -9.67 -23.10 -16.94
CA SER A 99 -9.25 -21.79 -17.43
C SER A 99 -10.28 -20.73 -17.05
N ILE A 100 -9.81 -19.52 -16.74
CA ILE A 100 -10.68 -18.39 -16.47
C ILE A 100 -10.06 -17.10 -16.96
N VAL A 101 -10.91 -16.23 -17.53
CA VAL A 101 -10.59 -14.84 -17.84
C VAL A 101 -11.32 -13.97 -16.82
N ILE A 102 -10.57 -13.29 -15.98
CA ILE A 102 -11.11 -12.32 -15.02
C ILE A 102 -11.24 -10.98 -15.75
N PRO A 103 -12.47 -10.43 -15.86
CA PRO A 103 -12.72 -9.20 -16.62
C PRO A 103 -11.97 -7.98 -16.06
N ASN A 104 -11.74 -6.99 -16.92
CA ASN A 104 -11.12 -5.72 -16.52
C ASN A 104 -11.98 -4.89 -15.56
N SER A 105 -13.25 -5.22 -15.36
CA SER A 105 -14.11 -4.59 -14.35
C SER A 105 -13.81 -5.02 -12.93
N VAL A 106 -13.14 -6.19 -12.74
CA VAL A 106 -12.84 -6.73 -11.42
C VAL A 106 -11.73 -5.91 -10.75
N ILE A 107 -12.01 -5.45 -9.54
CA ILE A 107 -11.09 -4.67 -8.69
C ILE A 107 -10.46 -5.56 -7.62
N LYS A 108 -11.21 -6.52 -7.10
CA LYS A 108 -10.77 -7.40 -6.01
C LYS A 108 -11.08 -8.86 -6.29
N ILE A 109 -10.09 -9.72 -6.03
CA ILE A 109 -10.22 -11.17 -5.96
C ILE A 109 -10.11 -11.54 -4.48
N GLY A 110 -11.16 -12.13 -3.93
CA GLY A 110 -11.28 -12.48 -2.51
C GLY A 110 -10.36 -13.62 -2.07
N ASP A 111 -10.32 -13.85 -0.77
CA ASP A 111 -9.54 -14.91 -0.16
C ASP A 111 -10.01 -16.28 -0.63
N SER A 112 -9.07 -17.15 -1.00
CA SER A 112 -9.35 -18.51 -1.47
C SER A 112 -10.28 -18.60 -2.69
N ALA A 113 -10.50 -17.52 -3.44
CA ALA A 113 -11.52 -17.42 -4.49
C ALA A 113 -11.51 -18.60 -5.48
N PHE A 114 -10.32 -19.10 -5.84
CA PHE A 114 -10.11 -20.25 -6.74
C PHE A 114 -9.26 -21.35 -6.09
N ALA A 115 -9.09 -21.32 -4.78
CA ALA A 115 -8.25 -22.28 -4.07
C ALA A 115 -8.68 -23.74 -4.35
N SER A 116 -7.69 -24.62 -4.50
CA SER A 116 -7.91 -26.06 -4.75
C SER A 116 -8.79 -26.38 -5.97
N SER A 117 -8.97 -25.43 -6.88
CA SER A 117 -9.61 -25.69 -8.17
C SER A 117 -8.64 -26.41 -9.13
N LYS A 118 -9.16 -26.92 -10.26
CA LYS A 118 -8.31 -27.53 -11.31
C LYS A 118 -7.74 -26.49 -12.30
N LEU A 119 -7.66 -25.25 -11.90
CA LEU A 119 -7.27 -24.12 -12.75
C LEU A 119 -5.81 -24.29 -13.24
N GLU A 120 -5.64 -24.34 -14.56
CA GLU A 120 -4.36 -24.47 -15.26
C GLU A 120 -3.89 -23.12 -15.80
N THR A 121 -4.84 -22.25 -16.21
CA THR A 121 -4.56 -20.92 -16.76
C THR A 121 -5.50 -19.87 -16.20
N VAL A 122 -4.95 -18.69 -15.91
CA VAL A 122 -5.71 -17.50 -15.50
C VAL A 122 -5.21 -16.28 -16.25
N ILE A 123 -6.16 -15.48 -16.75
CA ILE A 123 -5.89 -14.11 -17.24
C ILE A 123 -6.51 -13.17 -16.22
N ILE A 124 -5.70 -12.35 -15.59
CA ILE A 124 -6.13 -11.39 -14.56
C ILE A 124 -6.39 -10.04 -15.23
N GLY A 125 -7.58 -9.48 -15.00
CA GLY A 125 -8.00 -8.20 -15.58
C GLY A 125 -7.13 -7.02 -15.13
N SER A 126 -6.98 -6.06 -16.00
CA SER A 126 -6.06 -4.91 -15.84
C SER A 126 -6.50 -3.87 -14.80
N SER A 127 -7.63 -4.05 -14.12
CA SER A 127 -8.09 -3.19 -13.02
C SER A 127 -8.01 -3.86 -11.64
N VAL A 128 -7.55 -5.10 -11.55
CA VAL A 128 -7.41 -5.80 -10.28
C VAL A 128 -6.33 -5.09 -9.43
N ILE A 129 -6.70 -4.67 -8.22
CA ILE A 129 -5.83 -3.98 -7.26
C ILE A 129 -5.32 -4.95 -6.20
N ASP A 130 -6.21 -5.80 -5.68
CA ASP A 130 -5.92 -6.73 -4.59
C ASP A 130 -6.22 -8.17 -4.97
N ILE A 131 -5.27 -9.06 -4.70
CA ILE A 131 -5.44 -10.51 -4.79
C ILE A 131 -5.37 -11.07 -3.37
N GLY A 132 -6.48 -11.62 -2.90
CA GLY A 132 -6.65 -12.14 -1.54
C GLY A 132 -5.77 -13.34 -1.23
N GLN A 133 -5.64 -13.65 0.06
CA GLN A 133 -4.89 -14.82 0.52
C GLN A 133 -5.44 -16.11 -0.10
N ASN A 134 -4.57 -17.04 -0.42
CA ASN A 134 -4.95 -18.33 -1.02
C ASN A 134 -5.71 -18.25 -2.34
N ALA A 135 -5.90 -17.10 -2.95
CA ALA A 135 -6.83 -16.92 -4.07
C ALA A 135 -6.65 -18.01 -5.16
N PHE A 136 -5.43 -18.45 -5.42
CA PHE A 136 -5.09 -19.46 -6.41
C PHE A 136 -4.28 -20.63 -5.83
N SER A 137 -4.27 -20.81 -4.49
CA SER A 137 -3.49 -21.86 -3.85
C SER A 137 -3.93 -23.27 -4.28
N TYR A 138 -2.96 -24.16 -4.37
CA TYR A 138 -3.18 -25.57 -4.74
C TYR A 138 -3.91 -25.77 -6.07
N THR A 139 -3.81 -24.81 -6.99
CA THR A 139 -4.25 -24.93 -8.39
C THR A 139 -3.19 -25.61 -9.25
N LYS A 140 -3.43 -25.71 -10.56
CA LYS A 140 -2.48 -26.30 -11.53
C LYS A 140 -1.80 -25.24 -12.41
N ILE A 141 -1.87 -23.97 -12.00
CA ILE A 141 -1.26 -22.84 -12.73
C ILE A 141 0.25 -23.03 -12.82
N THR A 142 0.78 -22.93 -14.05
CA THR A 142 2.21 -23.07 -14.32
C THR A 142 2.91 -21.74 -14.61
N SER A 143 2.16 -20.72 -15.03
CA SER A 143 2.67 -19.36 -15.27
C SER A 143 1.59 -18.33 -14.97
N VAL A 144 1.98 -17.14 -14.53
CA VAL A 144 1.05 -16.04 -14.26
C VAL A 144 1.68 -14.69 -14.60
N ILE A 145 0.87 -13.79 -15.16
CA ILE A 145 1.19 -12.38 -15.32
C ILE A 145 0.32 -11.61 -14.32
N ILE A 146 0.97 -10.91 -13.40
CA ILE A 146 0.33 -10.00 -12.45
C ILE A 146 0.22 -8.63 -13.13
N PRO A 147 -0.97 -8.07 -13.33
CA PRO A 147 -1.16 -6.78 -14.00
C PRO A 147 -0.50 -5.60 -13.27
N ASP A 148 -0.22 -4.52 -14.02
CA ASP A 148 0.35 -3.29 -13.46
C ASP A 148 -0.55 -2.59 -12.42
N SER A 149 -1.84 -2.90 -12.39
CA SER A 149 -2.80 -2.37 -11.41
C SER A 149 -2.69 -2.99 -10.02
N VAL A 150 -2.13 -4.21 -9.92
CA VAL A 150 -2.07 -4.94 -8.65
C VAL A 150 -1.07 -4.29 -7.71
N ILE A 151 -1.53 -3.98 -6.50
CA ILE A 151 -0.72 -3.38 -5.42
C ILE A 151 -0.32 -4.44 -4.40
N ASN A 152 -1.25 -5.32 -4.00
CA ASN A 152 -1.04 -6.30 -2.97
C ASN A 152 -1.26 -7.73 -3.48
N ILE A 153 -0.33 -8.63 -3.17
CA ILE A 153 -0.43 -10.07 -3.45
C ILE A 153 -0.52 -10.79 -2.11
N GLY A 154 -1.74 -11.11 -1.66
CA GLY A 154 -1.97 -11.84 -0.41
C GLY A 154 -1.54 -11.10 0.85
N LYS A 155 -1.70 -9.76 0.89
CA LYS A 155 -1.43 -8.98 2.09
C LYS A 155 -2.38 -9.39 3.20
N THR A 156 -1.86 -9.59 4.41
CA THR A 156 -2.64 -9.90 5.61
C THR A 156 -2.18 -9.04 6.78
N GLU A 157 -3.13 -8.63 7.62
CA GLU A 157 -2.84 -7.92 8.87
C GLU A 157 -2.32 -8.87 9.97
N ASN A 158 -2.64 -10.18 9.87
CA ASN A 158 -2.18 -11.19 10.80
C ASN A 158 -1.55 -12.39 10.07
N PRO A 159 -0.27 -12.31 9.70
CA PRO A 159 0.41 -13.34 8.91
C PRO A 159 0.54 -14.69 9.62
N MET A 160 0.35 -14.76 10.95
CA MET A 160 0.47 -15.98 11.73
C MET A 160 -0.87 -16.69 11.97
N ALA A 161 -2.00 -16.01 11.78
CA ALA A 161 -3.32 -16.59 12.04
C ALA A 161 -3.71 -17.65 10.99
N HIS A 162 -3.37 -17.43 9.74
CA HIS A 162 -3.65 -18.36 8.62
C HIS A 162 -2.49 -18.31 7.62
N PRO A 163 -1.39 -19.08 7.89
CA PRO A 163 -0.17 -19.00 7.06
C PRO A 163 -0.38 -19.71 5.73
N SER A 164 -1.02 -19.05 4.78
CA SER A 164 -1.23 -19.59 3.45
C SER A 164 -1.24 -18.48 2.40
N GLY A 165 -0.77 -18.78 1.19
CA GLY A 165 -0.44 -17.76 0.20
C GLY A 165 -1.09 -17.93 -1.15
N VAL A 166 -1.11 -16.86 -1.93
CA VAL A 166 -1.88 -16.71 -3.16
C VAL A 166 -1.66 -17.84 -4.15
N PHE A 167 -0.40 -18.18 -4.43
CA PHE A 167 -0.02 -19.26 -5.36
C PHE A 167 0.65 -20.44 -4.65
N GLN A 168 0.46 -20.56 -3.33
CA GLN A 168 1.06 -21.64 -2.55
C GLN A 168 0.71 -23.01 -3.11
N GLY A 169 1.71 -23.89 -3.22
CA GLY A 169 1.52 -25.27 -3.64
C GLY A 169 1.10 -25.44 -5.10
N THR A 170 1.28 -24.43 -5.94
CA THR A 170 1.08 -24.52 -7.38
C THR A 170 2.33 -25.02 -8.09
N PRO A 171 2.23 -25.66 -9.28
CA PRO A 171 3.37 -26.00 -10.10
C PRO A 171 3.96 -24.80 -10.88
N LEU A 172 3.84 -23.59 -10.34
CA LEU A 172 4.24 -22.33 -10.98
C LEU A 172 5.73 -22.32 -11.25
N THR A 173 6.12 -22.17 -12.51
CA THR A 173 7.52 -22.12 -12.97
C THR A 173 7.97 -20.70 -13.30
N SER A 174 7.05 -19.79 -13.59
CA SER A 174 7.33 -18.39 -13.91
C SER A 174 6.24 -17.44 -13.41
N VAL A 175 6.67 -16.26 -12.99
CA VAL A 175 5.80 -15.13 -12.63
C VAL A 175 6.37 -13.85 -13.24
N SER A 176 5.48 -13.03 -13.81
CA SER A 176 5.80 -11.66 -14.21
C SER A 176 5.00 -10.70 -13.34
N PHE A 177 5.68 -9.80 -12.64
CA PHE A 177 5.05 -8.82 -11.77
C PHE A 177 4.76 -7.52 -12.48
N GLY A 178 3.58 -6.95 -12.19
CA GLY A 178 3.25 -5.58 -12.56
C GLY A 178 4.06 -4.55 -11.77
N LYS A 179 4.13 -3.33 -12.32
CA LYS A 179 5.00 -2.24 -11.81
C LYS A 179 4.50 -1.58 -10.52
N SER A 180 3.26 -1.86 -10.11
CA SER A 180 2.67 -1.24 -8.91
C SER A 180 2.67 -2.14 -7.68
N VAL A 181 3.16 -3.38 -7.78
CA VAL A 181 3.20 -4.31 -6.65
C VAL A 181 4.09 -3.76 -5.54
N THR A 182 3.52 -3.50 -4.38
CA THR A 182 4.25 -2.98 -3.20
C THR A 182 4.50 -4.05 -2.14
N THR A 183 3.63 -5.06 -2.07
CA THR A 183 3.70 -6.11 -1.05
C THR A 183 3.50 -7.50 -1.67
N ILE A 184 4.44 -8.39 -1.37
CA ILE A 184 4.32 -9.83 -1.63
C ILE A 184 4.08 -10.50 -0.28
N GLY A 185 2.86 -10.99 -0.06
CA GLY A 185 2.38 -11.44 1.24
C GLY A 185 2.90 -12.80 1.69
N THR A 186 2.36 -13.26 2.81
CA THR A 186 2.72 -14.53 3.45
C THR A 186 2.48 -15.71 2.51
N PHE A 187 3.48 -16.59 2.37
CA PHE A 187 3.47 -17.77 1.48
C PHE A 187 3.07 -17.50 0.03
N ALA A 188 3.05 -16.25 -0.44
CA ALA A 188 2.48 -15.88 -1.74
C ALA A 188 2.93 -16.81 -2.89
N PHE A 189 4.19 -17.23 -2.87
CA PHE A 189 4.81 -18.16 -3.82
C PHE A 189 5.52 -19.33 -3.12
N GLY A 190 5.10 -19.68 -1.91
CA GLY A 190 5.65 -20.84 -1.20
C GLY A 190 5.30 -22.16 -1.86
N TYR A 191 6.21 -23.14 -1.82
CA TYR A 191 6.00 -24.49 -2.39
C TYR A 191 5.66 -24.47 -3.90
N THR A 192 6.28 -23.57 -4.67
CA THR A 192 6.14 -23.52 -6.14
C THR A 192 7.32 -24.22 -6.83
N LYS A 193 7.38 -24.14 -8.16
CA LYS A 193 8.48 -24.65 -8.98
C LYS A 193 9.23 -23.52 -9.70
N LEU A 194 9.19 -22.31 -9.17
CA LEU A 194 9.91 -21.18 -9.71
C LEU A 194 11.41 -21.50 -9.79
N THR A 195 12.02 -21.12 -10.90
CA THR A 195 13.48 -21.26 -11.11
C THR A 195 14.21 -19.93 -10.96
N THR A 196 13.54 -18.87 -11.36
CA THR A 196 14.04 -17.48 -11.27
C THR A 196 12.92 -16.57 -10.85
N VAL A 197 13.26 -15.50 -10.14
CA VAL A 197 12.32 -14.44 -9.75
C VAL A 197 13.00 -13.09 -9.87
N GLN A 198 12.33 -12.14 -10.54
CA GLN A 198 12.70 -10.74 -10.57
C GLN A 198 11.66 -9.94 -9.79
N ILE A 199 12.06 -9.42 -8.63
CA ILE A 199 11.22 -8.57 -7.76
C ILE A 199 11.29 -7.14 -8.28
N PRO A 200 10.15 -6.51 -8.62
CA PRO A 200 10.13 -5.13 -9.14
C PRO A 200 10.64 -4.09 -8.14
N ASP A 201 11.12 -2.97 -8.66
CA ASP A 201 11.54 -1.83 -7.83
C ASP A 201 10.41 -1.21 -6.99
N SER A 202 9.16 -1.47 -7.35
CA SER A 202 7.99 -1.01 -6.58
C SER A 202 7.80 -1.76 -5.26
N VAL A 203 8.31 -3.00 -5.13
CA VAL A 203 8.12 -3.84 -3.95
C VAL A 203 8.91 -3.30 -2.76
N ARG A 204 8.23 -3.13 -1.65
CA ARG A 204 8.79 -2.63 -0.37
C ARG A 204 8.88 -3.71 0.69
N GLU A 205 8.03 -4.72 0.59
CA GLU A 205 7.92 -5.77 1.60
C GLU A 205 7.75 -7.16 0.96
N ILE A 206 8.56 -8.10 1.42
CA ILE A 206 8.41 -9.54 1.17
C ILE A 206 8.03 -10.18 2.49
N GLY A 207 6.83 -10.74 2.55
CA GLY A 207 6.23 -11.30 3.76
C GLY A 207 6.80 -12.65 4.18
N TYR A 208 6.24 -13.19 5.24
CA TYR A 208 6.67 -14.45 5.87
C TYR A 208 6.53 -15.63 4.90
N TRP A 209 7.58 -16.46 4.76
CA TRP A 209 7.59 -17.64 3.87
C TRP A 209 7.24 -17.34 2.41
N ALA A 210 7.30 -16.09 1.95
CA ALA A 210 6.77 -15.67 0.66
C ALA A 210 7.28 -16.53 -0.52
N PHE A 211 8.54 -16.94 -0.51
CA PHE A 211 9.18 -17.81 -1.50
C PHE A 211 9.77 -19.09 -0.88
N SER A 212 9.35 -19.47 0.32
CA SER A 212 9.91 -20.63 0.99
C SER A 212 9.59 -21.96 0.26
N ASN A 213 10.43 -22.96 0.50
CA ASN A 213 10.26 -24.31 -0.06
C ASN A 213 10.21 -24.32 -1.60
N ASN A 214 11.12 -23.58 -2.22
CA ASN A 214 11.34 -23.50 -3.67
C ASN A 214 12.74 -24.02 -4.03
N PRO A 215 13.04 -25.32 -3.94
CA PRO A 215 14.42 -25.85 -4.13
C PRO A 215 14.93 -25.65 -5.55
N SER A 216 14.08 -25.34 -6.52
CA SER A 216 14.44 -25.01 -7.91
C SER A 216 14.77 -23.54 -8.11
N LEU A 217 14.41 -22.65 -7.16
CA LEU A 217 14.65 -21.20 -7.25
C LEU A 217 16.14 -20.91 -7.02
N ASN A 218 16.87 -20.72 -8.11
CA ASN A 218 18.32 -20.54 -8.08
C ASN A 218 18.78 -19.10 -8.30
N LEU A 219 17.92 -18.24 -8.85
CA LEU A 219 18.22 -16.83 -9.09
C LEU A 219 17.08 -15.95 -8.57
N VAL A 220 17.43 -15.00 -7.71
CA VAL A 220 16.52 -13.97 -7.19
C VAL A 220 17.17 -12.62 -7.41
N GLU A 221 16.50 -11.74 -8.15
CA GLU A 221 16.84 -10.34 -8.29
C GLU A 221 15.88 -9.51 -7.45
N LEU A 222 16.41 -8.73 -6.51
CA LEU A 222 15.64 -7.92 -5.58
C LEU A 222 15.57 -6.46 -6.07
N GLY A 223 14.37 -5.89 -6.06
CA GLY A 223 14.13 -4.50 -6.46
C GLY A 223 14.74 -3.47 -5.50
N ASN A 224 15.09 -2.31 -6.04
CA ASN A 224 15.85 -1.27 -5.35
C ASN A 224 15.05 -0.44 -4.32
N SER A 225 13.75 -0.71 -4.13
CA SER A 225 12.93 -0.07 -3.09
C SER A 225 12.58 -1.02 -1.93
N LEU A 226 13.06 -2.26 -1.97
CA LEU A 226 12.76 -3.26 -0.96
C LEU A 226 13.33 -2.83 0.40
N ARG A 227 12.49 -2.84 1.45
CA ARG A 227 12.86 -2.41 2.81
C ARG A 227 12.86 -3.54 3.81
N HIS A 228 11.99 -4.52 3.61
CA HIS A 228 11.74 -5.58 4.59
C HIS A 228 11.72 -6.95 3.93
N ILE A 229 12.52 -7.87 4.48
CA ILE A 229 12.52 -9.30 4.15
C ILE A 229 12.06 -10.04 5.40
N GLY A 230 10.86 -10.60 5.35
CA GLY A 230 10.18 -11.24 6.46
C GLY A 230 10.77 -12.60 6.85
N LYS A 231 10.25 -13.16 7.96
CA LYS A 231 10.69 -14.45 8.50
C LYS A 231 10.55 -15.56 7.45
N TRP A 232 11.63 -16.33 7.27
CA TRP A 232 11.68 -17.47 6.35
C TRP A 232 11.31 -17.15 4.90
N ALA A 233 11.37 -15.89 4.49
CA ALA A 233 10.90 -15.44 3.18
C ALA A 233 11.50 -16.24 2.02
N PHE A 234 12.78 -16.60 2.10
CA PHE A 234 13.53 -17.40 1.13
C PHE A 234 14.10 -18.68 1.77
N ALA A 235 13.46 -19.22 2.80
CA ALA A 235 13.94 -20.45 3.42
C ALA A 235 13.79 -21.65 2.47
N THR A 236 14.78 -22.55 2.49
CA THR A 236 14.78 -23.79 1.69
C THR A 236 14.60 -23.52 0.20
N THR A 237 15.38 -22.56 -0.34
CA THR A 237 15.46 -22.30 -1.77
C THR A 237 16.74 -22.90 -2.37
N GLY A 238 16.86 -22.84 -3.70
CA GLY A 238 18.04 -23.31 -4.43
C GLY A 238 19.05 -22.21 -4.76
N ILE A 239 18.91 -21.00 -4.18
CA ILE A 239 19.78 -19.84 -4.48
C ILE A 239 21.24 -20.16 -4.17
N THR A 240 22.13 -19.70 -5.05
CA THR A 240 23.58 -19.89 -4.89
C THR A 240 24.27 -18.61 -4.42
N SER A 241 23.69 -17.46 -4.75
CA SER A 241 24.13 -16.15 -4.29
C SER A 241 22.95 -15.19 -4.21
N ILE A 242 23.06 -14.17 -3.35
CA ILE A 242 22.06 -13.11 -3.25
C ILE A 242 22.75 -11.77 -2.99
N THR A 243 22.29 -10.74 -3.70
CA THR A 243 22.65 -9.35 -3.45
C THR A 243 21.45 -8.64 -2.84
N ILE A 244 21.63 -8.14 -1.63
CA ILE A 244 20.61 -7.38 -0.90
C ILE A 244 20.76 -5.90 -1.26
N PRO A 245 19.73 -5.23 -1.78
CA PRO A 245 19.79 -3.82 -2.18
C PRO A 245 20.05 -2.86 -1.01
N ASP A 246 20.61 -1.69 -1.31
CA ASP A 246 20.90 -0.61 -0.34
C ASP A 246 19.64 -0.04 0.36
N SER A 247 18.46 -0.33 -0.17
CA SER A 247 17.17 0.08 0.40
C SER A 247 16.73 -0.77 1.59
N VAL A 248 17.23 -2.01 1.71
CA VAL A 248 16.80 -2.94 2.77
C VAL A 248 17.28 -2.46 4.14
N ARG A 249 16.36 -2.50 5.10
CA ARG A 249 16.58 -2.13 6.50
C ARG A 249 16.44 -3.30 7.46
N VAL A 250 15.56 -4.25 7.12
CA VAL A 250 15.18 -5.33 8.02
C VAL A 250 15.28 -6.67 7.30
N ILE A 251 16.01 -7.62 7.91
CA ILE A 251 16.06 -9.03 7.52
C ILE A 251 15.72 -9.84 8.78
N GLU A 252 14.57 -10.50 8.76
CA GLU A 252 14.05 -11.21 9.92
C GLU A 252 14.60 -12.63 10.06
N SER A 253 14.22 -13.27 11.18
CA SER A 253 14.61 -14.63 11.60
C SER A 253 14.40 -15.65 10.48
N GLY A 254 15.41 -16.47 10.22
CA GLY A 254 15.36 -17.55 9.22
C GLY A 254 15.12 -17.09 7.77
N ALA A 255 15.22 -15.79 7.45
CA ALA A 255 14.87 -15.27 6.12
C ALA A 255 15.51 -16.06 4.97
N PHE A 256 16.70 -16.57 5.16
CA PHE A 256 17.46 -17.42 4.23
C PHE A 256 17.84 -18.76 4.86
N GLU A 257 17.05 -19.28 5.78
CA GLU A 257 17.31 -20.56 6.47
C GLU A 257 17.39 -21.72 5.49
N SER A 258 18.30 -22.69 5.77
CA SER A 258 18.39 -23.96 5.04
C SER A 258 18.61 -23.81 3.52
N ASN A 259 19.30 -22.75 3.10
CA ASN A 259 19.71 -22.56 1.72
C ASN A 259 21.03 -23.31 1.47
N PHE A 260 20.93 -24.61 1.25
CA PHE A 260 22.09 -25.52 1.19
C PHE A 260 23.05 -25.27 0.03
N LYS A 261 22.66 -24.44 -0.98
CA LYS A 261 23.49 -24.07 -2.13
C LYS A 261 24.01 -22.65 -2.04
N LEU A 262 23.58 -21.86 -1.05
CA LEU A 262 23.96 -20.45 -0.90
C LEU A 262 25.44 -20.34 -0.49
N GLU A 263 26.27 -19.81 -1.38
CA GLU A 263 27.71 -19.66 -1.17
C GLU A 263 28.12 -18.21 -0.86
N ARG A 264 27.38 -17.23 -1.42
CA ARG A 264 27.73 -15.81 -1.31
C ARG A 264 26.51 -14.94 -1.02
N VAL A 265 26.68 -14.03 -0.08
CA VAL A 265 25.71 -12.97 0.24
C VAL A 265 26.43 -11.63 0.19
N SER A 266 25.90 -10.68 -0.57
CA SER A 266 26.33 -9.28 -0.53
C SER A 266 25.22 -8.46 0.13
N MET A 267 25.55 -7.75 1.22
CA MET A 267 24.60 -6.97 2.02
C MET A 267 24.99 -5.50 2.10
N PRO A 268 24.02 -4.59 2.15
CA PRO A 268 24.27 -3.17 2.38
C PRO A 268 24.60 -2.90 3.85
N ASP A 269 25.32 -1.81 4.10
CA ASP A 269 25.63 -1.34 5.46
C ASP A 269 24.45 -0.62 6.11
N SER A 270 23.40 -0.36 5.33
CA SER A 270 22.17 0.31 5.74
C SER A 270 21.19 -0.58 6.51
N ILE A 271 21.52 -1.86 6.76
CA ILE A 271 20.64 -2.77 7.49
C ILE A 271 20.59 -2.36 8.96
N GLU A 272 19.39 -2.04 9.43
CA GLU A 272 19.11 -1.66 10.82
C GLU A 272 18.88 -2.88 11.71
N MET A 273 18.16 -3.90 11.17
CA MET A 273 17.89 -5.15 11.87
C MET A 273 18.25 -6.34 10.99
N LEU A 274 19.22 -7.13 11.43
CA LEU A 274 19.57 -8.42 10.88
C LEU A 274 19.44 -9.46 11.98
N ALA A 275 18.54 -10.41 11.82
CA ALA A 275 18.39 -11.50 12.76
C ALA A 275 19.63 -12.42 12.76
N GLU A 276 20.10 -12.84 13.92
CA GLU A 276 21.29 -13.69 14.08
C GLU A 276 21.17 -15.03 13.34
N ASP A 277 19.95 -15.54 13.23
CA ASP A 277 19.61 -16.80 12.58
C ASP A 277 19.12 -16.64 11.12
N ALA A 278 19.26 -15.43 10.52
CA ALA A 278 18.81 -15.16 9.18
C ALA A 278 19.32 -16.17 8.13
N PHE A 279 20.52 -16.69 8.30
CA PHE A 279 21.18 -17.66 7.42
C PHE A 279 21.41 -19.03 8.07
N VAL A 280 20.69 -19.33 9.15
CA VAL A 280 20.87 -20.58 9.89
C VAL A 280 20.71 -21.80 8.97
N ARG A 281 21.53 -22.83 9.16
CA ARG A 281 21.57 -24.06 8.33
C ARG A 281 21.95 -23.85 6.85
N SER A 282 22.43 -22.68 6.46
CA SER A 282 22.96 -22.44 5.10
C SER A 282 24.46 -22.84 5.06
N TYR A 283 24.74 -24.14 5.17
CA TYR A 283 26.08 -24.68 5.44
C TYR A 283 27.09 -24.50 4.29
N SER A 284 26.66 -24.18 3.08
CA SER A 284 27.53 -23.86 1.93
C SER A 284 28.02 -22.41 1.93
N LEU A 285 27.55 -21.57 2.84
CA LEU A 285 27.86 -20.15 2.87
C LEU A 285 29.35 -19.94 3.19
N LYS A 286 30.07 -19.33 2.23
CA LYS A 286 31.53 -19.11 2.28
C LYS A 286 31.88 -17.65 2.49
N THR A 287 31.06 -16.75 1.94
CA THR A 287 31.38 -15.32 1.91
C THR A 287 30.14 -14.49 2.23
N ILE A 288 30.29 -13.58 3.21
CA ILE A 288 29.35 -12.50 3.48
C ILE A 288 30.11 -11.19 3.23
N GLU A 289 29.74 -10.46 2.18
CA GLU A 289 30.23 -9.12 1.90
C GLU A 289 29.38 -8.12 2.67
N TYR A 290 29.92 -7.57 3.76
CA TYR A 290 29.23 -6.63 4.63
C TYR A 290 30.24 -5.67 5.27
N CYS A 291 29.98 -4.38 5.19
CA CYS A 291 30.84 -3.34 5.72
C CYS A 291 30.19 -2.54 6.87
N GLY A 292 29.06 -2.98 7.38
CA GLY A 292 28.33 -2.28 8.46
C GLY A 292 28.87 -2.56 9.86
N VAL A 293 28.09 -2.22 10.87
CA VAL A 293 28.42 -2.43 12.28
C VAL A 293 28.69 -3.90 12.54
N GLU A 294 29.71 -4.20 13.36
CA GLU A 294 30.11 -5.55 13.74
C GLU A 294 28.90 -6.36 14.28
N ARG A 295 28.63 -7.50 13.66
CA ARG A 295 27.52 -8.40 13.99
C ARG A 295 28.04 -9.82 14.08
N SER A 296 27.35 -10.64 14.86
CA SER A 296 27.64 -12.07 14.93
C SER A 296 27.09 -12.78 13.70
N PHE A 297 27.98 -13.34 12.86
CA PHE A 297 27.65 -14.16 11.72
C PHE A 297 28.22 -15.57 11.88
N LEU A 298 27.67 -16.54 11.13
CA LEU A 298 28.21 -17.90 11.06
C LEU A 298 29.65 -17.93 10.51
N ILE A 299 30.01 -16.94 9.69
CA ILE A 299 31.34 -16.72 9.14
C ILE A 299 31.73 -15.25 9.29
N THR A 300 33.04 -14.96 9.35
CA THR A 300 33.53 -13.59 9.42
C THR A 300 33.17 -12.82 8.16
N PRO A 301 32.44 -11.69 8.25
CA PRO A 301 32.12 -10.88 7.09
C PRO A 301 33.38 -10.18 6.56
N VAL A 302 33.40 -9.98 5.25
CA VAL A 302 34.48 -9.28 4.56
C VAL A 302 33.93 -7.99 3.93
N CYS A 303 34.54 -6.84 4.25
CA CYS A 303 34.29 -5.61 3.57
C CYS A 303 35.24 -5.44 2.39
N PRO A 304 34.79 -5.50 1.12
CA PRO A 304 35.65 -5.26 -0.03
C PRO A 304 36.18 -3.81 -0.02
N PRO A 305 37.48 -3.58 -0.29
CA PRO A 305 38.08 -2.23 -0.24
C PRO A 305 37.39 -1.22 -1.16
N GLU A 306 36.97 -1.65 -2.33
CA GLU A 306 36.24 -0.81 -3.29
C GLU A 306 34.90 -0.34 -2.73
N ARG A 307 34.23 -1.20 -1.98
CA ARG A 307 32.96 -0.89 -1.32
C ARG A 307 33.14 0.03 -0.13
N GLN A 308 34.21 -0.16 0.67
CA GLN A 308 34.56 0.76 1.75
C GLN A 308 34.76 2.19 1.23
N ALA A 309 35.49 2.35 0.13
CA ALA A 309 35.72 3.66 -0.50
C ALA A 309 34.42 4.31 -0.96
N VAL A 310 33.45 3.53 -1.51
CA VAL A 310 32.13 4.02 -1.93
C VAL A 310 31.30 4.46 -0.72
N ILE A 311 31.38 3.71 0.38
CA ILE A 311 30.66 4.03 1.62
C ILE A 311 31.20 5.34 2.20
N ASP A 312 32.51 5.48 2.28
CA ASP A 312 33.17 6.70 2.79
C ASP A 312 32.79 7.92 1.94
N ALA A 313 32.77 7.75 0.61
CA ALA A 313 32.32 8.80 -0.31
C ALA A 313 30.84 9.16 -0.13
N LYS A 314 29.94 8.16 0.01
CA LYS A 314 28.51 8.40 0.27
C LYS A 314 28.28 9.10 1.61
N LYS A 315 29.02 8.70 2.65
CA LYS A 315 28.94 9.32 3.98
C LYS A 315 29.38 10.78 3.93
N ALA A 316 30.50 11.07 3.29
CA ALA A 316 30.99 12.43 3.10
C ALA A 316 30.01 13.30 2.29
N ALA A 317 29.39 12.74 1.24
CA ALA A 317 28.36 13.44 0.47
C ALA A 317 27.09 13.72 1.27
N ALA A 318 26.67 12.78 2.13
CA ALA A 318 25.50 12.97 3.00
C ALA A 318 25.76 14.03 4.08
N GLU A 319 26.96 14.06 4.68
CA GLU A 319 27.38 15.06 5.64
C GLU A 319 27.43 16.46 5.00
N LEU A 320 27.97 16.57 3.79
CA LEU A 320 28.02 17.83 3.04
C LEU A 320 26.61 18.35 2.72
N LYS A 321 25.69 17.44 2.31
CA LYS A 321 24.29 17.80 2.05
C LYS A 321 23.58 18.28 3.32
N ALA A 322 23.79 17.61 4.44
CA ALA A 322 23.22 18.00 5.74
C ALA A 322 23.74 19.38 6.20
N GLN A 323 25.01 19.67 5.96
CA GLN A 323 25.59 21.00 6.23
C GLN A 323 24.94 22.08 5.35
N GLN A 324 24.80 21.84 4.04
CA GLN A 324 24.16 22.78 3.10
C GLN A 324 22.69 23.06 3.48
N GLU A 325 21.94 22.03 3.88
CA GLU A 325 20.55 22.17 4.35
C GLU A 325 20.47 22.98 5.65
N ALA A 326 21.41 22.75 6.58
CA ALA A 326 21.50 23.51 7.83
C ALA A 326 21.85 24.98 7.59
N GLU A 327 22.82 25.28 6.71
CA GLU A 327 23.18 26.65 6.32
C GLU A 327 22.00 27.36 5.61
N ALA A 328 21.33 26.69 4.68
CA ALA A 328 20.17 27.25 3.99
C ALA A 328 19.04 27.61 4.97
N LYS A 329 18.78 26.70 5.94
CA LYS A 329 17.79 26.94 7.00
C LYS A 329 18.17 28.10 7.90
N ALA A 330 19.44 28.21 8.33
CA ALA A 330 19.93 29.29 9.14
C ALA A 330 19.84 30.66 8.40
N LYS A 331 20.15 30.67 7.09
CA LYS A 331 20.01 31.86 6.25
C LYS A 331 18.54 32.27 6.12
N ALA A 332 17.63 31.34 5.87
CA ALA A 332 16.19 31.63 5.77
C ALA A 332 15.61 32.18 7.09
N GLU A 333 16.06 31.64 8.24
CA GLU A 333 15.66 32.17 9.55
C GLU A 333 16.22 33.58 9.83
N ALA A 334 17.44 33.86 9.37
CA ALA A 334 18.04 35.20 9.51
C ALA A 334 17.31 36.23 8.63
N GLU A 335 16.98 35.87 7.38
CA GLU A 335 16.21 36.72 6.47
C GLU A 335 14.79 36.97 7.01
N ALA A 336 14.10 35.97 7.52
CA ALA A 336 12.78 36.14 8.13
C ALA A 336 12.80 37.06 9.38
N LYS A 337 13.85 36.96 10.22
CA LYS A 337 14.03 37.84 11.37
C LYS A 337 14.31 39.27 10.94
N ALA A 338 15.12 39.47 9.89
CA ALA A 338 15.42 40.81 9.34
C ALA A 338 14.15 41.45 8.76
N GLU A 339 13.35 40.69 8.01
CA GLU A 339 12.08 41.18 7.44
C GLU A 339 11.05 41.54 8.53
N ALA A 340 10.92 40.67 9.57
CA ALA A 340 10.05 40.96 10.70
C ALA A 340 10.47 42.24 11.46
N LYS A 341 11.78 42.46 11.62
CA LYS A 341 12.32 43.68 12.24
C LYS A 341 12.03 44.92 11.39
N ALA A 342 12.23 44.83 10.08
CA ALA A 342 11.95 45.93 9.16
C ALA A 342 10.46 46.34 9.16
N LYS A 343 9.56 45.35 9.16
CA LYS A 343 8.09 45.59 9.28
C LYS A 343 7.72 46.25 10.60
N ALA A 344 8.33 45.80 11.71
CA ALA A 344 8.07 46.41 13.02
C ALA A 344 8.55 47.87 13.12
N GLU A 345 9.70 48.18 12.48
CA GLU A 345 10.23 49.57 12.41
C GLU A 345 9.34 50.46 11.54
N GLU A 346 8.82 49.95 10.43
CA GLU A 346 7.90 50.68 9.55
C GLU A 346 6.55 50.96 10.23
N GLU A 347 5.98 49.96 10.92
CA GLU A 347 4.74 50.14 11.72
C GLU A 347 4.94 51.15 12.86
N ALA A 348 6.08 51.12 13.55
CA ALA A 348 6.40 52.05 14.59
C ALA A 348 6.50 53.49 14.06
N LYS A 349 7.13 53.68 12.87
CA LYS A 349 7.25 54.95 12.18
C LYS A 349 5.88 55.48 11.73
N ALA A 350 5.07 54.63 11.13
CA ALA A 350 3.71 54.99 10.70
C ALA A 350 2.82 55.41 11.90
N LYS A 351 2.94 54.73 13.04
CA LYS A 351 2.23 55.06 14.28
C LYS A 351 2.69 56.39 14.85
N ALA A 352 3.99 56.66 14.85
CA ALA A 352 4.54 57.95 15.30
C ALA A 352 4.11 59.12 14.41
N GLU A 353 4.08 58.94 13.08
CA GLU A 353 3.56 59.95 12.14
C GLU A 353 2.06 60.20 12.33
N ALA A 354 1.25 59.14 12.55
CA ALA A 354 -0.16 59.28 12.82
C ALA A 354 -0.43 60.06 14.13
N GLU A 355 0.34 59.76 15.20
CA GLU A 355 0.24 60.49 16.46
C GLU A 355 0.67 61.97 16.33
N ALA A 356 1.72 62.23 15.56
CA ALA A 356 2.17 63.60 15.29
C ALA A 356 1.11 64.40 14.53
N LYS A 357 0.49 63.79 13.52
CA LYS A 357 -0.61 64.36 12.72
C LYS A 357 -1.85 64.64 13.57
N ALA A 358 -2.22 63.72 14.45
CA ALA A 358 -3.34 63.90 15.38
C ALA A 358 -3.09 65.01 16.37
N LYS A 359 -1.84 65.16 16.91
CA LYS A 359 -1.47 66.29 17.78
C LYS A 359 -1.52 67.63 17.06
N LEU A 360 -1.10 67.66 15.78
CA LEU A 360 -1.15 68.88 14.96
C LEU A 360 -2.60 69.30 14.66
N GLU A 361 -3.48 68.40 14.33
CA GLU A 361 -4.92 68.66 14.15
C GLU A 361 -5.57 69.10 15.42
N ALA A 362 -5.26 68.46 16.54
CA ALA A 362 -5.78 68.87 17.86
C ALA A 362 -5.31 70.31 18.25
N SER A 363 -4.13 70.72 17.76
CA SER A 363 -3.66 72.11 18.01
C SER A 363 -4.37 73.16 17.14
N LYS A 364 -4.73 72.79 15.88
CA LYS A 364 -5.45 73.69 14.96
C LYS A 364 -6.89 73.99 15.41
N ASN A 365 -7.51 73.04 16.14
CA ASN A 365 -8.88 73.21 16.58
C ASN A 365 -9.04 73.93 17.94
N LYS A 366 -7.96 74.43 18.51
CA LYS A 366 -8.06 75.20 19.75
C LYS A 366 -8.60 76.60 19.49
N ILE A 367 -9.74 76.89 20.05
CA ILE A 367 -10.37 78.25 20.04
C ILE A 367 -9.95 78.97 21.30
N THR A 368 -9.57 80.26 21.18
CA THR A 368 -9.25 81.11 22.31
C THR A 368 -10.44 82.01 22.61
N ILE A 369 -10.98 81.88 23.80
CA ILE A 369 -12.01 82.83 24.27
C ILE A 369 -11.46 83.79 25.34
N THR A 370 -12.02 84.96 25.40
CA THR A 370 -11.67 85.94 26.44
C THR A 370 -12.77 85.89 27.52
N CYS A 371 -12.41 85.67 28.76
CA CYS A 371 -13.32 85.66 29.90
C CYS A 371 -13.09 86.85 30.79
N ILE A 372 -14.15 87.53 31.31
CA ILE A 372 -14.09 88.75 32.08
C ILE A 372 -14.78 88.54 33.46
N LYS A 373 -14.15 89.10 34.50
CA LYS A 373 -14.72 89.26 35.84
C LYS A 373 -14.35 90.64 36.38
N GLY A 374 -15.29 91.59 36.32
CA GLY A 374 -15.04 93.04 36.63
C GLY A 374 -14.01 93.60 35.66
N LYS A 375 -12.92 94.21 36.17
CA LYS A 375 -11.83 94.74 35.36
C LYS A 375 -10.78 93.71 34.95
N LEU A 376 -10.93 92.48 35.37
CA LEU A 376 -9.98 91.36 35.09
C LEU A 376 -10.36 90.61 33.81
N THR A 377 -9.40 90.36 32.93
CA THR A 377 -9.57 89.52 31.72
C THR A 377 -8.62 88.35 31.74
N LYS A 378 -9.11 87.17 31.31
CA LYS A 378 -8.31 85.96 31.17
C LYS A 378 -8.63 85.26 29.82
N LYS A 379 -7.57 84.96 29.06
CA LYS A 379 -7.71 84.18 27.78
C LYS A 379 -7.65 82.71 28.11
N VAL A 380 -8.57 81.89 27.56
CA VAL A 380 -8.61 80.43 27.70
C VAL A 380 -8.62 79.80 26.31
N SER A 381 -7.63 78.99 26.03
CA SER A 381 -7.50 78.29 24.75
C SER A 381 -7.70 76.83 24.96
N ALA A 382 -8.73 76.21 24.32
CA ALA A 382 -9.02 74.81 24.33
C ALA A 382 -9.90 74.44 23.12
N VAL A 383 -10.14 73.16 22.83
CA VAL A 383 -11.04 72.69 21.76
C VAL A 383 -12.50 73.13 22.06
N ASN A 384 -12.88 73.20 23.31
CA ASN A 384 -14.17 73.71 23.73
C ASN A 384 -13.96 74.57 25.00
N PRO A 385 -13.47 75.77 24.87
CA PRO A 385 -13.07 76.55 26.01
C PRO A 385 -14.30 77.07 26.82
N LYS A 386 -14.22 76.85 28.10
CA LYS A 386 -15.22 77.38 29.06
C LYS A 386 -14.55 78.36 30.01
N CYS A 387 -15.23 79.42 30.33
CA CYS A 387 -14.68 80.39 31.28
C CYS A 387 -14.58 79.80 32.70
N PRO A 388 -13.52 80.11 33.47
CA PRO A 388 -13.40 79.65 34.84
C PRO A 388 -14.54 80.19 35.71
N LYS A 389 -14.79 79.51 36.83
CA LYS A 389 -15.88 79.87 37.76
C LYS A 389 -15.77 81.32 38.18
N GLY A 390 -16.84 82.08 37.96
CA GLY A 390 -16.92 83.47 38.28
C GLY A 390 -16.52 84.43 37.16
N TYR A 391 -16.09 83.92 35.96
CA TYR A 391 -15.84 84.75 34.76
C TYR A 391 -16.96 84.48 33.71
N LYS A 392 -17.29 85.48 32.92
CA LYS A 392 -18.22 85.42 31.80
C LYS A 392 -17.46 85.58 30.49
N LYS A 393 -17.91 84.93 29.40
CA LYS A 393 -17.38 85.08 28.06
C LYS A 393 -17.66 86.51 27.58
N LYS A 394 -16.63 87.18 27.04
CA LYS A 394 -16.75 88.49 26.41
C LYS A 394 -17.55 88.37 25.11
#